data_7307ea47f5f267c82da132a7f1fc408a
#
_entry.id   7307ea47f5f267c82da132a7f1fc408a
#
_cell.length_a   1.000
_cell.length_b   1.000
_cell.length_c   1.000
_cell.angle_alpha   90.00
_cell.angle_beta   90.00
_cell.angle_gamma   90.00
#
_symmetry.space_group_name_H-M   'P 1'
#
loop_
_entity.id
_entity.type
_entity.pdbx_description
1 polymer ?
#
loop_
_entity_poly.entity_id
_entity_poly.type
_entity_poly.pdbx_seq_one_letter_code
_entity_poly.pdbx_strand_id
1 'polypeptide(L)'
;MNKTETEKIVSLALTDICPSPTNPRKTFNQSELEELAVSIKERGVIEPIIVRLSSTIENDEHRKAAGKATYQIVAGERRWRGSKIAGKKDVPAVVRALSDYVVLEIQVIENAQRADLDPLEEGEGYAGLLKEGKTTVDEISGRVGKGRGTIYSRIKLLDAPEKAKTAYRAGKLSVQVLLLIARIPNRELAEEATGRILQGRYGQPLSAREVQQMIASEYMTQLKGAPFDPRDAALVPAAGPCAACPKRSGNLKETELFADIGRADVCIDPVCFRLKCDAARARLMVKAENEGKMVLSVEDSQQLYPHGKYLNGDAPVIELEKPCPFARGKTWREVVSELPEGERPSVIVAVDGEGNLHDLIGKKEAGEVAHTLDLATPGETRGDLSPAAVQQRQQMRDSREQHERTIRAVDLAITAVIDVRPNN
;
A
#
# COMPACT_ATOMS: atom_id res chain seq x y z
N MET A 1 14.15 19.62 -44.67
CA MET A 1 14.47 18.56 -45.61
C MET A 1 15.97 18.30 -45.52
N ASN A 2 16.39 17.38 -44.60
CA ASN A 2 17.80 17.01 -44.48
C ASN A 2 18.12 16.00 -45.57
N LYS A 3 19.20 16.25 -46.32
CA LYS A 3 19.78 15.31 -47.27
C LYS A 3 19.95 13.96 -46.63
N THR A 4 19.35 12.92 -47.21
CA THR A 4 19.65 11.50 -46.98
C THR A 4 21.08 11.26 -47.39
N GLU A 5 22.05 11.41 -46.50
CA GLU A 5 23.35 10.77 -46.67
C GLU A 5 23.08 9.28 -46.80
N THR A 6 23.44 8.70 -47.92
CA THR A 6 23.38 7.25 -48.15
C THR A 6 24.29 6.58 -47.12
N GLU A 7 23.68 5.99 -46.10
CA GLU A 7 24.41 5.33 -45.00
C GLU A 7 25.26 4.18 -45.62
N LYS A 8 26.58 4.31 -45.48
CA LYS A 8 27.53 3.35 -46.01
C LYS A 8 27.58 2.12 -45.10
N ILE A 9 27.22 0.98 -45.65
CA ILE A 9 27.43 -0.32 -44.96
C ILE A 9 28.90 -0.67 -45.05
N VAL A 10 29.53 -0.92 -43.89
CA VAL A 10 30.94 -1.33 -43.79
C VAL A 10 31.03 -2.70 -43.13
N SER A 11 32.05 -3.48 -43.47
CA SER A 11 32.33 -4.74 -42.77
C SER A 11 33.28 -4.44 -41.62
N LEU A 12 32.87 -4.77 -40.37
CA LEU A 12 33.65 -4.52 -39.17
C LEU A 12 34.02 -5.84 -38.50
N ALA A 13 35.28 -5.92 -38.02
CA ALA A 13 35.73 -7.08 -37.25
C ALA A 13 34.94 -7.22 -35.94
N LEU A 14 34.49 -8.44 -35.65
CA LEU A 14 33.71 -8.71 -34.43
C LEU A 14 34.48 -8.42 -33.14
N THR A 15 35.83 -8.44 -33.18
CA THR A 15 36.72 -8.10 -32.09
C THR A 15 36.76 -6.61 -31.76
N ASP A 16 36.43 -5.76 -32.72
CA ASP A 16 36.50 -4.31 -32.59
C ASP A 16 35.15 -3.73 -32.07
N ILE A 17 34.19 -4.61 -31.79
CA ILE A 17 32.82 -4.24 -31.44
C ILE A 17 32.52 -4.74 -30.02
N CYS A 18 32.01 -3.84 -29.15
CA CYS A 18 31.51 -4.17 -27.83
C CYS A 18 29.99 -3.95 -27.70
N PRO A 19 29.32 -4.69 -26.79
CA PRO A 19 27.91 -4.44 -26.47
C PRO A 19 27.75 -3.12 -25.72
N SER A 20 26.54 -2.54 -25.77
CA SER A 20 26.21 -1.36 -24.98
C SER A 20 25.75 -1.76 -23.56
N PRO A 21 26.30 -1.15 -22.48
CA PRO A 21 25.84 -1.38 -21.13
C PRO A 21 24.42 -0.84 -20.88
N THR A 22 23.98 0.12 -21.70
CA THR A 22 22.62 0.72 -21.62
C THR A 22 21.57 -0.10 -22.32
N ASN A 23 21.94 -1.21 -23.01
CA ASN A 23 20.93 -2.05 -23.65
C ASN A 23 19.98 -2.62 -22.60
N PRO A 24 18.66 -2.30 -22.65
CA PRO A 24 17.67 -2.80 -21.72
C PRO A 24 17.60 -4.33 -21.70
N ARG A 25 17.89 -4.99 -22.84
CA ARG A 25 17.89 -6.44 -22.92
C ARG A 25 19.13 -7.02 -22.24
N LYS A 26 18.94 -7.67 -21.09
CA LYS A 26 20.02 -8.35 -20.33
C LYS A 26 20.01 -9.86 -20.57
N THR A 27 18.86 -10.44 -20.91
CA THR A 27 18.68 -11.88 -21.08
C THR A 27 18.61 -12.27 -22.55
N PHE A 28 19.37 -13.26 -22.96
CA PHE A 28 19.40 -13.82 -24.32
C PHE A 28 19.18 -15.33 -24.23
N ASN A 29 18.14 -15.81 -24.90
CA ASN A 29 17.87 -17.24 -25.00
C ASN A 29 18.95 -17.90 -25.87
N GLN A 30 19.67 -18.87 -25.31
CA GLN A 30 20.80 -19.53 -25.96
C GLN A 30 20.34 -20.33 -27.20
N SER A 31 19.21 -21.05 -27.12
CA SER A 31 18.69 -21.81 -28.25
C SER A 31 18.33 -20.94 -29.46
N GLU A 32 17.70 -19.78 -29.18
CA GLU A 32 17.38 -18.82 -30.24
C GLU A 32 18.63 -18.19 -30.90
N LEU A 33 19.70 -18.01 -30.11
CA LEU A 33 20.98 -17.52 -30.65
C LEU A 33 21.66 -18.57 -31.52
N GLU A 34 21.57 -19.83 -31.14
CA GLU A 34 22.12 -20.95 -31.93
C GLU A 34 21.35 -21.13 -33.26
N GLU A 35 20.02 -21.06 -33.23
CA GLU A 35 19.21 -21.06 -34.44
C GLU A 35 19.57 -19.90 -35.39
N LEU A 36 19.71 -18.70 -34.82
CA LEU A 36 20.15 -17.53 -35.58
C LEU A 36 21.56 -17.71 -36.12
N ALA A 37 22.48 -18.33 -35.37
CA ALA A 37 23.84 -18.60 -35.83
C ALA A 37 23.88 -19.57 -37.00
N VAL A 38 23.04 -20.61 -37.04
CA VAL A 38 22.88 -21.50 -38.18
C VAL A 38 22.47 -20.71 -39.43
N SER A 39 21.45 -19.87 -39.33
CA SER A 39 21.00 -19.01 -40.43
C SER A 39 22.10 -18.05 -40.92
N ILE A 40 22.83 -17.43 -39.95
CA ILE A 40 23.96 -16.52 -40.28
C ILE A 40 25.12 -17.29 -40.96
N LYS A 41 25.36 -18.54 -40.58
CA LYS A 41 26.37 -19.36 -41.18
C LYS A 41 26.08 -19.63 -42.65
N GLU A 42 24.84 -19.89 -43.00
CA GLU A 42 24.38 -20.21 -44.35
C GLU A 42 24.24 -18.98 -45.26
N ARG A 43 23.58 -17.93 -44.74
CA ARG A 43 23.14 -16.78 -45.56
C ARG A 43 23.88 -15.48 -45.25
N GLY A 44 24.73 -15.47 -44.23
CA GLY A 44 25.33 -14.24 -43.71
C GLY A 44 24.34 -13.41 -42.87
N VAL A 45 24.78 -12.23 -42.45
CA VAL A 45 23.93 -11.25 -41.78
C VAL A 45 23.27 -10.39 -42.84
N ILE A 46 21.96 -10.57 -43.02
CA ILE A 46 21.17 -9.91 -44.07
C ILE A 46 20.97 -8.42 -43.73
N GLU A 47 20.62 -8.14 -42.47
CA GLU A 47 20.39 -6.78 -41.99
C GLU A 47 21.60 -6.30 -41.18
N PRO A 48 22.27 -5.18 -41.54
CA PRO A 48 23.44 -4.70 -40.84
C PRO A 48 23.13 -4.30 -39.38
N ILE A 49 24.12 -4.39 -38.52
CA ILE A 49 24.02 -3.85 -37.18
C ILE A 49 24.28 -2.34 -37.19
N ILE A 50 23.75 -1.62 -36.20
CA ILE A 50 24.04 -0.19 -36.02
C ILE A 50 25.07 -0.06 -34.88
N VAL A 51 26.15 0.67 -35.16
CA VAL A 51 27.21 0.93 -34.20
C VAL A 51 27.56 2.41 -34.16
N ARG A 52 28.18 2.85 -33.08
CA ARG A 52 28.84 4.16 -32.95
C ARG A 52 30.33 4.00 -32.60
N LEU A 53 31.10 5.03 -32.80
CA LEU A 53 32.49 5.05 -32.33
C LEU A 53 32.52 5.09 -30.80
N SER A 54 33.36 4.25 -30.16
CA SER A 54 33.52 4.25 -28.70
C SER A 54 34.08 5.58 -28.16
N SER A 55 34.79 6.32 -28.96
CA SER A 55 35.28 7.68 -28.64
C SER A 55 34.15 8.71 -28.45
N THR A 56 32.94 8.46 -28.99
CA THR A 56 31.79 9.35 -28.83
C THR A 56 30.96 9.05 -27.57
N ILE A 57 31.35 8.07 -26.75
CA ILE A 57 30.68 7.76 -25.49
C ILE A 57 30.97 8.88 -24.50
N GLU A 58 29.91 9.56 -24.05
CA GLU A 58 30.01 10.72 -23.13
C GLU A 58 30.22 10.24 -21.68
N ASN A 59 29.55 9.17 -21.28
CA ASN A 59 29.67 8.61 -19.93
C ASN A 59 30.99 7.84 -19.73
N ASP A 60 31.79 8.24 -18.74
CA ASP A 60 33.09 7.68 -18.47
C ASP A 60 33.08 6.20 -18.06
N GLU A 61 32.04 5.75 -17.32
CA GLU A 61 31.90 4.34 -16.93
C GLU A 61 31.57 3.49 -18.16
N HIS A 62 30.69 3.96 -19.04
CA HIS A 62 30.37 3.27 -20.29
C HIS A 62 31.56 3.23 -21.23
N ARG A 63 32.36 4.29 -21.28
CA ARG A 63 33.60 4.34 -22.07
C ARG A 63 34.65 3.37 -21.53
N LYS A 64 34.78 3.27 -20.22
CA LYS A 64 35.67 2.25 -19.60
C LYS A 64 35.18 0.84 -19.88
N ALA A 65 33.87 0.61 -19.85
CA ALA A 65 33.28 -0.69 -20.19
C ALA A 65 33.48 -1.10 -21.65
N ALA A 66 33.59 -0.13 -22.58
CA ALA A 66 33.92 -0.40 -23.99
C ALA A 66 35.36 -0.92 -24.16
N GLY A 67 36.26 -0.63 -23.21
CA GLY A 67 37.61 -1.14 -23.22
C GLY A 67 38.43 -0.66 -24.44
N LYS A 68 38.99 -1.64 -25.20
CA LYS A 68 39.75 -1.37 -26.42
C LYS A 68 38.92 -1.41 -27.70
N ALA A 69 37.61 -1.69 -27.59
CA ALA A 69 36.76 -1.78 -28.77
C ALA A 69 36.59 -0.41 -29.42
N THR A 70 36.74 -0.37 -30.72
CA THR A 70 36.60 0.84 -31.55
C THR A 70 35.14 1.27 -31.68
N TYR A 71 34.21 0.29 -31.67
CA TYR A 71 32.79 0.50 -31.90
C TYR A 71 31.94 -0.08 -30.76
N GLN A 72 30.85 0.61 -30.45
CA GLN A 72 29.82 0.15 -29.52
C GLN A 72 28.51 -0.11 -30.28
N ILE A 73 27.87 -1.24 -29.97
CA ILE A 73 26.58 -1.61 -30.58
C ILE A 73 25.49 -0.65 -30.10
N VAL A 74 24.72 -0.11 -31.02
CA VAL A 74 23.50 0.64 -30.79
C VAL A 74 22.28 -0.24 -30.94
N ALA A 75 22.20 -1.01 -32.04
CA ALA A 75 21.14 -1.98 -32.31
C ALA A 75 21.70 -3.22 -33.05
N GLY A 76 21.07 -4.40 -32.83
CA GLY A 76 21.44 -5.63 -33.47
C GLY A 76 22.40 -6.53 -32.66
N GLU A 77 22.42 -6.47 -31.35
CA GLU A 77 23.30 -7.29 -30.48
C GLU A 77 23.11 -8.81 -30.73
N ARG A 78 21.89 -9.29 -30.97
CA ARG A 78 21.62 -10.71 -31.29
C ARG A 78 22.38 -11.13 -32.53
N ARG A 79 22.40 -10.30 -33.57
CA ARG A 79 23.13 -10.57 -34.81
C ARG A 79 24.63 -10.65 -34.62
N TRP A 80 25.20 -9.74 -33.79
CA TRP A 80 26.59 -9.77 -33.42
C TRP A 80 26.95 -11.02 -32.60
N ARG A 81 26.13 -11.41 -31.60
CA ARG A 81 26.33 -12.64 -30.81
C ARG A 81 26.20 -13.89 -31.70
N GLY A 82 25.15 -13.94 -32.52
CA GLY A 82 24.95 -15.03 -33.48
C GLY A 82 26.11 -15.16 -34.50
N SER A 83 26.68 -14.04 -34.97
CA SER A 83 27.85 -14.04 -35.83
C SER A 83 29.09 -14.64 -35.16
N LYS A 84 29.29 -14.35 -33.85
CA LYS A 84 30.37 -14.99 -33.08
C LYS A 84 30.19 -16.50 -32.95
N ILE A 85 28.96 -16.95 -32.65
CA ILE A 85 28.63 -18.38 -32.54
C ILE A 85 28.80 -19.07 -33.92
N ALA A 86 28.40 -18.37 -34.99
CA ALA A 86 28.57 -18.86 -36.37
C ALA A 86 30.04 -18.91 -36.88
N GLY A 87 30.99 -18.42 -36.07
CA GLY A 87 32.42 -18.38 -36.42
C GLY A 87 32.78 -17.37 -37.51
N LYS A 88 31.95 -16.35 -37.71
CA LYS A 88 32.28 -15.25 -38.63
C LYS A 88 33.39 -14.38 -38.03
N LYS A 89 34.20 -13.74 -38.89
CA LYS A 89 35.23 -12.78 -38.46
C LYS A 89 34.69 -11.37 -38.42
N ASP A 90 33.80 -11.06 -39.36
CA ASP A 90 33.28 -9.71 -39.57
C ASP A 90 31.74 -9.72 -39.62
N VAL A 91 31.16 -8.53 -39.44
CA VAL A 91 29.71 -8.29 -39.53
C VAL A 91 29.44 -7.01 -40.32
N PRO A 92 28.41 -6.97 -41.21
CA PRO A 92 27.99 -5.74 -41.83
C PRO A 92 27.40 -4.77 -40.80
N ALA A 93 27.87 -3.54 -40.82
CA ALA A 93 27.49 -2.51 -39.89
C ALA A 93 27.28 -1.15 -40.56
N VAL A 94 26.43 -0.34 -39.97
CA VAL A 94 26.26 1.10 -40.23
C VAL A 94 26.82 1.88 -39.07
N VAL A 95 27.78 2.75 -39.35
CA VAL A 95 28.40 3.60 -38.30
C VAL A 95 27.68 4.93 -38.23
N ARG A 96 27.15 5.27 -37.05
CA ARG A 96 26.47 6.54 -36.82
C ARG A 96 27.13 7.34 -35.68
N ALA A 97 27.21 8.65 -35.81
CA ALA A 97 27.62 9.53 -34.74
C ALA A 97 26.40 9.84 -33.85
N LEU A 98 26.31 9.19 -32.68
CA LEU A 98 25.15 9.26 -31.78
C LEU A 98 25.60 9.57 -30.36
N SER A 99 24.88 10.51 -29.69
CA SER A 99 25.06 10.77 -28.25
C SER A 99 24.56 9.62 -27.40
N ASP A 100 24.95 9.56 -26.12
CA ASP A 100 24.50 8.53 -25.18
C ASP A 100 22.98 8.50 -25.05
N TYR A 101 22.34 9.67 -25.02
CA TYR A 101 20.86 9.79 -24.96
C TYR A 101 20.19 9.17 -26.19
N VAL A 102 20.65 9.51 -27.39
CA VAL A 102 20.05 8.96 -28.63
C VAL A 102 20.23 7.46 -28.75
N VAL A 103 21.38 6.94 -28.30
CA VAL A 103 21.61 5.49 -28.21
C VAL A 103 20.61 4.82 -27.29
N LEU A 104 20.44 5.34 -26.08
CA LEU A 104 19.46 4.81 -25.11
C LEU A 104 18.04 4.89 -25.68
N GLU A 105 17.67 6.00 -26.32
CA GLU A 105 16.36 6.19 -26.94
C GLU A 105 16.08 5.13 -28.02
N ILE A 106 17.01 4.94 -28.96
CA ILE A 106 16.90 3.90 -30.01
C ILE A 106 16.72 2.50 -29.39
N GLN A 107 17.51 2.19 -28.36
CA GLN A 107 17.46 0.90 -27.68
C GLN A 107 16.14 0.66 -26.96
N VAL A 108 15.59 1.69 -26.31
CA VAL A 108 14.30 1.61 -25.60
C VAL A 108 13.15 1.45 -26.59
N ILE A 109 13.14 2.23 -27.70
CA ILE A 109 12.08 2.15 -28.70
C ILE A 109 12.12 0.80 -29.43
N GLU A 110 13.29 0.32 -29.85
CA GLU A 110 13.45 -1.00 -30.51
C GLU A 110 12.97 -2.12 -29.60
N ASN A 111 13.39 -2.05 -28.33
CA ASN A 111 13.03 -3.04 -27.34
C ASN A 111 11.51 -3.02 -27.04
N ALA A 112 10.89 -1.84 -26.93
CA ALA A 112 9.46 -1.68 -26.63
C ALA A 112 8.52 -2.27 -27.70
N GLN A 113 9.00 -2.47 -28.92
CA GLN A 113 8.23 -3.06 -30.01
C GLN A 113 8.22 -4.60 -29.97
N ARG A 114 8.92 -5.21 -29.01
CA ARG A 114 9.02 -6.67 -28.89
C ARG A 114 7.87 -7.23 -28.07
N ALA A 115 7.44 -8.45 -28.43
CA ALA A 115 6.35 -9.14 -27.75
C ALA A 115 6.77 -9.78 -26.40
N ASP A 116 8.07 -10.05 -26.22
CA ASP A 116 8.64 -10.84 -25.11
C ASP A 116 9.45 -9.99 -24.11
N LEU A 117 9.10 -8.70 -23.96
CA LEU A 117 9.84 -7.77 -23.13
C LEU A 117 9.58 -7.99 -21.63
N ASP A 118 10.65 -8.11 -20.83
CA ASP A 118 10.55 -8.12 -19.39
C ASP A 118 10.08 -6.74 -18.88
N PRO A 119 8.98 -6.65 -18.12
CA PRO A 119 8.49 -5.43 -17.50
C PRO A 119 9.49 -4.65 -16.66
N LEU A 120 10.45 -5.31 -16.01
CA LEU A 120 11.53 -4.63 -15.26
C LEU A 120 12.55 -4.00 -16.19
N GLU A 121 12.98 -4.73 -17.24
CA GLU A 121 13.90 -4.19 -18.26
C GLU A 121 13.27 -2.98 -18.97
N GLU A 122 11.96 -3.04 -19.23
CA GLU A 122 11.19 -1.93 -19.79
C GLU A 122 11.21 -0.70 -18.85
N GLY A 123 10.96 -0.93 -17.56
CA GLY A 123 11.01 0.11 -16.54
C GLY A 123 12.39 0.76 -16.43
N GLU A 124 13.47 -0.02 -16.44
CA GLU A 124 14.85 0.48 -16.44
C GLU A 124 15.13 1.38 -17.65
N GLY A 125 14.67 1.00 -18.82
CA GLY A 125 14.82 1.80 -20.04
C GLY A 125 14.09 3.16 -19.95
N TYR A 126 12.82 3.15 -19.51
CA TYR A 126 12.06 4.40 -19.34
C TYR A 126 12.63 5.31 -18.25
N ALA A 127 13.02 4.74 -17.11
CA ALA A 127 13.65 5.50 -16.03
C ALA A 127 14.98 6.12 -16.48
N GLY A 128 15.77 5.39 -17.28
CA GLY A 128 17.02 5.88 -17.87
C GLY A 128 16.79 7.11 -18.76
N LEU A 129 15.77 7.05 -19.64
CA LEU A 129 15.44 8.19 -20.53
C LEU A 129 15.00 9.42 -19.72
N LEU A 130 14.18 9.25 -18.69
CA LEU A 130 13.70 10.35 -17.85
C LEU A 130 14.81 10.97 -17.02
N LYS A 131 15.79 10.17 -16.56
CA LYS A 131 16.92 10.66 -15.76
C LYS A 131 17.80 11.64 -16.53
N GLU A 132 17.92 11.49 -17.85
CA GLU A 132 18.64 12.42 -18.71
C GLU A 132 17.97 13.81 -18.83
N GLY A 133 16.72 13.94 -18.38
CA GLY A 133 15.98 15.21 -18.38
C GLY A 133 15.65 15.77 -19.77
N LYS A 134 15.85 14.99 -20.84
CA LYS A 134 15.67 15.40 -22.24
C LYS A 134 14.32 14.97 -22.83
N THR A 135 13.51 14.26 -22.05
CA THR A 135 12.20 13.76 -22.50
C THR A 135 11.21 13.69 -21.33
N THR A 136 9.93 13.57 -21.66
CA THR A 136 8.81 13.44 -20.73
C THR A 136 8.12 12.09 -20.91
N VAL A 137 7.29 11.68 -19.93
CA VAL A 137 6.49 10.46 -20.05
C VAL A 137 5.55 10.52 -21.25
N ASP A 138 5.02 11.70 -21.59
CA ASP A 138 4.14 11.90 -22.75
C ASP A 138 4.88 11.64 -24.07
N GLU A 139 6.09 12.12 -24.19
CA GLU A 139 6.93 11.89 -25.36
C GLU A 139 7.33 10.43 -25.49
N ILE A 140 7.71 9.77 -24.40
CA ILE A 140 8.00 8.32 -24.38
C ILE A 140 6.75 7.56 -24.82
N SER A 141 5.58 7.89 -24.24
CA SER A 141 4.29 7.28 -24.59
C SER A 141 4.00 7.35 -26.10
N GLY A 142 4.17 8.52 -26.69
CA GLY A 142 3.98 8.72 -28.14
C GLY A 142 4.96 7.92 -29.00
N ARG A 143 6.24 7.81 -28.57
CA ARG A 143 7.29 7.11 -29.32
C ARG A 143 7.19 5.58 -29.26
N VAL A 144 6.84 5.03 -28.09
CA VAL A 144 6.72 3.59 -27.89
C VAL A 144 5.32 3.04 -28.16
N GLY A 145 4.32 3.91 -28.33
CA GLY A 145 2.93 3.50 -28.59
C GLY A 145 2.22 2.88 -27.38
N LYS A 146 2.68 3.14 -26.14
CA LYS A 146 2.09 2.63 -24.91
C LYS A 146 1.50 3.75 -24.08
N GLY A 147 0.38 3.48 -23.39
CA GLY A 147 -0.27 4.46 -22.52
C GLY A 147 0.63 4.92 -21.37
N ARG A 148 0.45 6.17 -20.89
CA ARG A 148 1.19 6.76 -19.78
C ARG A 148 1.16 5.88 -18.52
N GLY A 149 -0.03 5.35 -18.16
CA GLY A 149 -0.19 4.46 -17.01
C GLY A 149 0.68 3.20 -17.10
N THR A 150 0.89 2.68 -18.30
CA THR A 150 1.82 1.56 -18.52
C THR A 150 3.26 1.98 -18.22
N ILE A 151 3.69 3.15 -18.73
CA ILE A 151 5.06 3.65 -18.52
C ILE A 151 5.31 3.89 -17.03
N TYR A 152 4.40 4.57 -16.34
CA TYR A 152 4.49 4.77 -14.88
C TYR A 152 4.52 3.46 -14.13
N SER A 153 3.67 2.49 -14.51
CA SER A 153 3.65 1.16 -13.87
C SER A 153 4.98 0.43 -14.02
N ARG A 154 5.60 0.48 -15.21
CA ARG A 154 6.90 -0.14 -15.45
C ARG A 154 8.01 0.50 -14.62
N ILE A 155 8.07 1.83 -14.60
CA ILE A 155 9.04 2.58 -13.78
C ILE A 155 8.82 2.25 -12.29
N LYS A 156 7.56 2.19 -11.84
CA LYS A 156 7.22 1.88 -10.45
C LYS A 156 7.68 0.50 -9.99
N LEU A 157 7.74 -0.49 -10.88
CA LEU A 157 8.27 -1.82 -10.54
C LEU A 157 9.70 -1.77 -9.98
N LEU A 158 10.48 -0.76 -10.35
CA LEU A 158 11.86 -0.60 -9.90
C LEU A 158 11.96 -0.30 -8.39
N ASP A 159 10.91 0.26 -7.80
CA ASP A 159 10.83 0.55 -6.35
C ASP A 159 10.59 -0.71 -5.51
N ALA A 160 10.22 -1.84 -6.13
CA ALA A 160 10.03 -3.08 -5.39
C ALA A 160 11.33 -3.57 -4.73
N PRO A 161 11.26 -4.19 -3.55
CA PRO A 161 12.42 -4.80 -2.90
C PRO A 161 13.12 -5.83 -3.79
N GLU A 162 14.43 -5.97 -3.66
CA GLU A 162 15.21 -6.93 -4.48
C GLU A 162 14.73 -8.38 -4.29
N LYS A 163 14.28 -8.72 -3.07
CA LYS A 163 13.67 -10.03 -2.80
C LYS A 163 12.42 -10.27 -3.66
N ALA A 164 11.57 -9.25 -3.85
CA ALA A 164 10.39 -9.34 -4.69
C ALA A 164 10.75 -9.45 -6.17
N LYS A 165 11.71 -8.65 -6.66
CA LYS A 165 12.22 -8.71 -8.04
C LYS A 165 12.84 -10.07 -8.35
N THR A 166 13.62 -10.63 -7.42
CA THR A 166 14.20 -11.97 -7.55
C THR A 166 13.12 -13.04 -7.63
N ALA A 167 12.09 -12.95 -6.78
CA ALA A 167 10.97 -13.88 -6.80
C ALA A 167 10.15 -13.76 -8.10
N TYR A 168 9.97 -12.56 -8.63
CA TYR A 168 9.35 -12.31 -9.91
C TYR A 168 10.15 -12.97 -11.07
N ARG A 169 11.48 -12.72 -11.14
CA ARG A 169 12.35 -13.34 -12.15
C ARG A 169 12.37 -14.87 -12.06
N ALA A 170 12.15 -15.42 -10.87
CA ALA A 170 11.99 -16.87 -10.65
C ALA A 170 10.58 -17.40 -10.97
N GLY A 171 9.67 -16.56 -11.49
CA GLY A 171 8.29 -16.95 -11.83
C GLY A 171 7.37 -17.19 -10.63
N LYS A 172 7.81 -16.86 -9.40
CA LYS A 172 7.01 -17.04 -8.17
C LYS A 172 5.98 -15.93 -7.95
N LEU A 173 6.21 -14.75 -8.51
CA LEU A 173 5.30 -13.61 -8.44
C LEU A 173 4.93 -13.15 -9.84
N SER A 174 3.68 -12.73 -10.03
CA SER A 174 3.25 -12.05 -11.25
C SER A 174 3.70 -10.59 -11.25
N VAL A 175 3.76 -9.97 -12.44
CA VAL A 175 4.04 -8.53 -12.55
C VAL A 175 3.02 -7.66 -11.80
N GLN A 176 1.77 -8.11 -11.73
CA GLN A 176 0.72 -7.43 -10.98
C GLN A 176 1.01 -7.42 -9.47
N VAL A 177 1.43 -8.55 -8.91
CA VAL A 177 1.83 -8.65 -7.50
C VAL A 177 3.08 -7.80 -7.23
N LEU A 178 4.06 -7.84 -8.13
CA LEU A 178 5.27 -7.01 -8.00
C LEU A 178 4.92 -5.52 -7.97
N LEU A 179 3.97 -5.07 -8.82
CA LEU A 179 3.49 -3.68 -8.84
C LEU A 179 2.78 -3.30 -7.54
N LEU A 180 1.95 -4.20 -6.99
CA LEU A 180 1.28 -3.97 -5.71
C LEU A 180 2.29 -3.77 -4.58
N ILE A 181 3.33 -4.59 -4.50
CA ILE A 181 4.43 -4.45 -3.52
C ILE A 181 5.17 -3.12 -3.73
N ALA A 182 5.49 -2.78 -4.99
CA ALA A 182 6.21 -1.55 -5.32
C ALA A 182 5.45 -0.26 -4.96
N ARG A 183 4.14 -0.33 -4.75
CA ARG A 183 3.32 0.80 -4.28
C ARG A 183 3.46 1.09 -2.79
N ILE A 184 4.02 0.17 -2.00
CA ILE A 184 4.29 0.38 -0.58
C ILE A 184 5.54 1.26 -0.46
N PRO A 185 5.42 2.52 0.02
CA PRO A 185 6.53 3.47 -0.07
C PRO A 185 7.60 3.26 1.01
N ASN A 186 7.24 2.64 2.13
CA ASN A 186 8.19 2.28 3.18
C ASN A 186 8.85 0.96 2.80
N ARG A 187 10.20 0.99 2.64
CA ARG A 187 10.98 -0.16 2.21
C ARG A 187 10.89 -1.35 3.17
N GLU A 188 10.91 -1.10 4.46
CA GLU A 188 10.82 -2.15 5.50
C GLU A 188 9.45 -2.85 5.43
N LEU A 189 8.37 -2.07 5.32
CA LEU A 189 7.02 -2.61 5.15
C LEU A 189 6.86 -3.37 3.83
N ALA A 190 7.50 -2.90 2.74
CA ALA A 190 7.48 -3.60 1.46
C ALA A 190 8.27 -4.93 1.52
N GLU A 191 9.37 -4.98 2.27
CA GLU A 191 10.14 -6.20 2.51
C GLU A 191 9.36 -7.20 3.39
N GLU A 192 8.70 -6.72 4.45
CA GLU A 192 7.80 -7.51 5.30
C GLU A 192 6.65 -8.10 4.47
N ALA A 193 5.93 -7.25 3.73
CA ALA A 193 4.85 -7.67 2.85
C ALA A 193 5.31 -8.73 1.84
N THR A 194 6.49 -8.54 1.25
CA THR A 194 7.10 -9.52 0.34
C THR A 194 7.32 -10.86 1.04
N GLY A 195 7.82 -10.86 2.27
CA GLY A 195 8.01 -12.07 3.06
C GLY A 195 6.70 -12.83 3.28
N ARG A 196 5.67 -12.13 3.72
CA ARG A 196 4.32 -12.68 3.96
C ARG A 196 3.68 -13.22 2.69
N ILE A 197 3.79 -12.48 1.57
CA ILE A 197 3.26 -12.89 0.26
C ILE A 197 3.92 -14.19 -0.20
N LEU A 198 5.25 -14.30 -0.09
CA LEU A 198 6.00 -15.48 -0.51
C LEU A 198 5.77 -16.68 0.41
N GLN A 199 5.60 -16.46 1.71
CA GLN A 199 5.22 -17.51 2.66
C GLN A 199 3.82 -18.04 2.35
N GLY A 200 2.90 -17.14 2.03
CA GLY A 200 1.55 -17.43 1.58
C GLY A 200 0.77 -18.35 2.50
N ARG A 201 -0.06 -19.19 1.89
CA ARG A 201 -0.81 -20.25 2.59
C ARG A 201 -0.38 -21.62 2.08
N TYR A 202 -0.15 -22.55 3.00
CA TYR A 202 0.24 -23.92 2.66
C TYR A 202 1.49 -24.02 1.74
N GLY A 203 2.45 -23.08 1.90
CA GLY A 203 3.68 -23.07 1.11
C GLY A 203 3.53 -22.56 -0.33
N GLN A 204 2.36 -22.02 -0.69
CA GLN A 204 2.14 -21.36 -1.97
C GLN A 204 2.02 -19.84 -1.77
N PRO A 205 2.64 -19.00 -2.62
CA PRO A 205 2.50 -17.56 -2.57
C PRO A 205 1.02 -17.13 -2.65
N LEU A 206 0.68 -15.99 -2.03
CA LEU A 206 -0.67 -15.42 -2.12
C LEU A 206 -1.02 -15.06 -3.57
N SER A 207 -2.26 -15.29 -3.95
CA SER A 207 -2.80 -14.84 -5.24
C SER A 207 -2.82 -13.31 -5.35
N ALA A 208 -2.85 -12.77 -6.57
CA ALA A 208 -2.90 -11.33 -6.80
C ALA A 208 -4.09 -10.65 -6.10
N ARG A 209 -5.24 -11.33 -6.02
CA ARG A 209 -6.43 -10.83 -5.32
C ARG A 209 -6.22 -10.76 -3.80
N GLU A 210 -5.63 -11.80 -3.21
CA GLU A 210 -5.33 -11.82 -1.77
C GLU A 210 -4.29 -10.76 -1.41
N VAL A 211 -3.26 -10.60 -2.25
CA VAL A 211 -2.25 -9.54 -2.10
C VAL A 211 -2.89 -8.16 -2.19
N GLN A 212 -3.79 -7.93 -3.14
CA GLN A 212 -4.50 -6.65 -3.28
C GLN A 212 -5.33 -6.34 -2.03
N GLN A 213 -6.06 -7.33 -1.50
CA GLN A 213 -6.84 -7.18 -0.27
C GLN A 213 -5.94 -6.89 0.93
N MET A 214 -4.86 -7.64 1.11
CA MET A 214 -3.89 -7.45 2.18
C MET A 214 -3.27 -6.04 2.14
N ILE A 215 -2.80 -5.60 0.97
CA ILE A 215 -2.19 -4.28 0.82
C ILE A 215 -3.21 -3.17 1.06
N ALA A 216 -4.44 -3.31 0.56
CA ALA A 216 -5.49 -2.33 0.76
C ALA A 216 -5.91 -2.20 2.24
N SER A 217 -5.92 -3.30 3.00
CA SER A 217 -6.34 -3.29 4.42
C SER A 217 -5.22 -2.90 5.39
N GLU A 218 -3.97 -3.29 5.10
CA GLU A 218 -2.88 -3.18 6.07
C GLU A 218 -1.87 -2.08 5.74
N TYR A 219 -1.69 -1.74 4.45
CA TYR A 219 -0.66 -0.80 3.98
C TYR A 219 -1.23 0.46 3.30
N MET A 220 -2.54 0.50 3.05
CA MET A 220 -3.22 1.66 2.43
C MET A 220 -4.46 2.02 3.23
N THR A 221 -4.39 3.10 3.99
CA THR A 221 -5.49 3.55 4.86
C THR A 221 -6.36 4.59 4.16
N GLN A 222 -7.69 4.38 4.17
CA GLN A 222 -8.64 5.33 3.60
C GLN A 222 -8.66 6.61 4.45
N LEU A 223 -8.52 7.77 3.81
CA LEU A 223 -8.66 9.07 4.45
C LEU A 223 -10.12 9.48 4.62
N LYS A 224 -11.01 8.93 3.79
CA LYS A 224 -12.44 9.12 3.95
C LYS A 224 -12.92 8.35 5.18
N GLY A 225 -13.37 9.09 6.19
CA GLY A 225 -13.78 8.51 7.47
C GLY A 225 -12.64 8.35 8.47
N ALA A 226 -11.46 8.95 8.22
CA ALA A 226 -10.40 9.01 9.21
C ALA A 226 -10.90 9.69 10.50
N PRO A 227 -10.49 9.21 11.69
CA PRO A 227 -10.93 9.77 12.98
C PRO A 227 -10.27 11.13 13.28
N PHE A 228 -9.69 11.78 12.30
CA PHE A 228 -9.07 13.10 12.38
C PHE A 228 -9.35 13.93 11.12
N ASP A 229 -9.26 15.26 11.23
CA ASP A 229 -9.33 16.12 10.05
C ASP A 229 -8.02 16.07 9.24
N PRO A 230 -8.05 15.60 7.99
CA PRO A 230 -6.88 15.57 7.12
C PRO A 230 -6.25 16.95 6.84
N ARG A 231 -6.95 18.05 7.13
CA ARG A 231 -6.47 19.42 6.95
C ARG A 231 -5.77 19.98 8.17
N ASP A 232 -5.89 19.33 9.31
CA ASP A 232 -5.31 19.80 10.58
C ASP A 232 -3.79 19.72 10.55
N ALA A 233 -3.14 20.87 10.37
CA ALA A 233 -1.68 21.01 10.38
C ALA A 233 -1.08 20.90 11.79
N ALA A 234 -1.89 21.17 12.83
CA ALA A 234 -1.44 21.21 14.22
C ALA A 234 -1.60 19.85 14.93
N LEU A 235 -2.24 18.86 14.29
CA LEU A 235 -2.47 17.54 14.89
C LEU A 235 -1.15 16.80 15.15
N VAL A 236 -0.30 16.71 14.12
CA VAL A 236 1.08 16.17 14.19
C VAL A 236 1.95 17.12 13.36
N PRO A 237 2.53 18.18 13.97
CA PRO A 237 3.23 19.25 13.23
C PRO A 237 4.38 18.72 12.36
N ALA A 238 5.12 17.72 12.83
CA ALA A 238 6.22 17.10 12.08
C ALA A 238 5.78 16.40 10.79
N ALA A 239 4.53 15.90 10.74
CA ALA A 239 3.97 15.24 9.56
C ALA A 239 3.23 16.21 8.63
N GLY A 240 2.80 17.36 9.13
CA GLY A 240 1.99 18.34 8.41
C GLY A 240 0.58 17.85 8.01
N PRO A 241 -0.20 18.63 7.27
CA PRO A 241 -1.55 18.29 6.85
C PRO A 241 -1.54 17.26 5.69
N CYS A 242 -2.53 16.35 5.66
CA CYS A 242 -2.66 15.39 4.57
C CYS A 242 -3.11 16.05 3.26
N ALA A 243 -3.67 17.26 3.30
CA ALA A 243 -4.16 17.96 2.12
C ALA A 243 -3.07 18.16 1.05
N ALA A 244 -1.83 18.45 1.46
CA ALA A 244 -0.67 18.65 0.58
C ALA A 244 0.37 17.52 0.67
N CYS A 245 0.04 16.42 1.36
CA CYS A 245 0.99 15.33 1.63
C CYS A 245 1.33 14.56 0.35
N PRO A 246 2.61 14.35 0.02
CA PRO A 246 3.02 13.57 -1.15
C PRO A 246 2.71 12.06 -1.02
N LYS A 247 2.37 11.59 0.19
CA LYS A 247 1.99 10.21 0.46
C LYS A 247 0.46 9.98 0.41
N ARG A 248 -0.30 10.98 -0.04
CA ARG A 248 -1.73 10.86 -0.33
C ARG A 248 -1.92 10.54 -1.80
N SER A 249 -2.70 9.51 -2.13
CA SER A 249 -2.90 9.05 -3.51
C SER A 249 -3.38 10.16 -4.46
N GLY A 250 -4.25 11.05 -3.99
CA GLY A 250 -4.76 12.17 -4.78
C GLY A 250 -3.72 13.28 -5.07
N ASN A 251 -2.60 13.32 -4.36
CA ASN A 251 -1.52 14.31 -4.54
C ASN A 251 -0.32 13.76 -5.31
N LEU A 252 -0.32 12.47 -5.63
CA LEU A 252 0.75 11.87 -6.42
C LEU A 252 0.68 12.38 -7.86
N LYS A 253 1.84 12.69 -8.46
CA LYS A 253 1.95 13.04 -9.89
C LYS A 253 1.46 11.89 -10.79
N GLU A 254 1.45 10.69 -10.27
CA GLU A 254 1.19 9.42 -10.94
C GLU A 254 -0.13 8.81 -10.45
N THR A 255 -1.20 9.62 -10.41
CA THR A 255 -2.54 9.16 -9.96
C THR A 255 -3.04 7.94 -10.72
N GLU A 256 -2.58 7.74 -11.96
CA GLU A 256 -2.90 6.58 -12.80
C GLU A 256 -2.41 5.25 -12.21
N LEU A 257 -1.37 5.27 -11.36
CA LEU A 257 -0.86 4.06 -10.66
C LEU A 257 -1.83 3.48 -9.64
N PHE A 258 -2.82 4.25 -9.22
CA PHE A 258 -3.82 3.87 -8.21
C PHE A 258 -5.23 3.78 -8.79
N ALA A 259 -5.37 3.75 -10.12
CA ALA A 259 -6.67 3.70 -10.79
C ALA A 259 -7.49 2.44 -10.44
N ASP A 260 -6.82 1.34 -10.10
CA ASP A 260 -7.42 0.07 -9.66
C ASP A 260 -7.96 0.09 -8.22
N ILE A 261 -7.50 1.04 -7.39
CA ILE A 261 -8.04 1.26 -6.03
C ILE A 261 -9.30 2.13 -6.09
N GLY A 262 -9.70 2.54 -7.29
CA GLY A 262 -10.78 3.46 -7.54
C GLY A 262 -10.39 4.89 -7.16
N ARG A 263 -11.39 5.75 -7.02
CA ARG A 263 -11.18 7.14 -6.56
C ARG A 263 -10.99 7.22 -5.03
N ALA A 264 -10.45 6.14 -4.44
CA ALA A 264 -10.20 6.10 -3.00
C ALA A 264 -9.05 7.04 -2.68
N ASP A 265 -9.35 8.03 -1.85
CA ASP A 265 -8.39 8.93 -1.26
C ASP A 265 -7.69 8.19 -0.11
N VAL A 266 -6.52 7.64 -0.38
CA VAL A 266 -5.79 6.79 0.57
C VAL A 266 -4.46 7.40 0.99
N CYS A 267 -4.10 7.17 2.24
CA CYS A 267 -2.76 7.38 2.77
C CYS A 267 -1.94 6.11 2.57
N ILE A 268 -0.78 6.23 1.94
CA ILE A 268 0.14 5.12 1.72
C ILE A 268 1.24 5.03 2.79
N ASP A 269 1.07 5.75 3.90
CA ASP A 269 1.93 5.70 5.10
C ASP A 269 1.09 5.34 6.33
N PRO A 270 0.91 4.04 6.61
CA PRO A 270 0.10 3.57 7.73
C PRO A 270 0.69 3.97 9.09
N VAL A 271 2.01 4.19 9.17
CA VAL A 271 2.66 4.64 10.41
C VAL A 271 2.24 6.07 10.73
N CYS A 272 2.37 6.98 9.77
CA CYS A 272 1.91 8.36 9.91
C CYS A 272 0.40 8.44 10.17
N PHE A 273 -0.40 7.61 9.50
CA PHE A 273 -1.84 7.56 9.72
C PHE A 273 -2.17 7.18 11.17
N ARG A 274 -1.55 6.12 11.71
CA ARG A 274 -1.72 5.70 13.12
C ARG A 274 -1.33 6.80 14.09
N LEU A 275 -0.17 7.45 13.89
CA LEU A 275 0.25 8.58 14.72
C LEU A 275 -0.80 9.70 14.78
N LYS A 276 -1.45 9.99 13.64
CA LYS A 276 -2.53 10.99 13.59
C LYS A 276 -3.81 10.52 14.28
N CYS A 277 -4.15 9.24 14.14
CA CYS A 277 -5.28 8.67 14.90
C CYS A 277 -5.04 8.77 16.40
N ASP A 278 -3.83 8.41 16.86
CA ASP A 278 -3.48 8.46 18.28
C ASP A 278 -3.48 9.90 18.82
N ALA A 279 -2.95 10.85 18.06
CA ALA A 279 -2.95 12.25 18.42
C ALA A 279 -4.38 12.84 18.47
N ALA A 280 -5.25 12.48 17.52
CA ALA A 280 -6.65 12.89 17.52
C ALA A 280 -7.40 12.33 18.73
N ARG A 281 -7.17 11.05 19.02
CA ARG A 281 -7.73 10.38 20.21
C ARG A 281 -7.31 11.07 21.48
N ALA A 282 -6.01 11.32 21.65
CA ALA A 282 -5.49 12.01 22.81
C ALA A 282 -6.14 13.40 23.03
N ARG A 283 -6.31 14.18 21.93
CA ARG A 283 -7.03 15.45 22.01
C ARG A 283 -8.48 15.31 22.45
N LEU A 284 -9.18 14.31 21.94
CA LEU A 284 -10.57 14.06 22.33
C LEU A 284 -10.68 13.61 23.78
N MET A 285 -9.74 12.79 24.27
CA MET A 285 -9.69 12.40 25.68
C MET A 285 -9.47 13.62 26.59
N VAL A 286 -8.48 14.46 26.30
CA VAL A 286 -8.23 15.71 27.07
C VAL A 286 -9.46 16.63 27.02
N LYS A 287 -10.14 16.72 25.89
CA LYS A 287 -11.37 17.50 25.78
C LYS A 287 -12.48 16.92 26.68
N ALA A 288 -12.65 15.61 26.70
CA ALA A 288 -13.64 14.94 27.53
C ALA A 288 -13.34 15.14 29.03
N GLU A 289 -12.07 15.06 29.43
CA GLU A 289 -11.64 15.37 30.80
C GLU A 289 -11.95 16.82 31.21
N ASN A 290 -11.68 17.77 30.29
CA ASN A 290 -12.01 19.20 30.54
C ASN A 290 -13.51 19.47 30.62
N GLU A 291 -14.34 18.63 29.96
CA GLU A 291 -15.80 18.64 30.06
C GLU A 291 -16.32 17.94 31.37
N GLY A 292 -15.42 17.46 32.22
CA GLY A 292 -15.76 16.78 33.47
C GLY A 292 -16.25 15.35 33.30
N LYS A 293 -16.02 14.73 32.13
CA LYS A 293 -16.32 13.31 31.88
C LYS A 293 -15.22 12.42 32.47
N MET A 294 -15.59 11.23 32.92
CA MET A 294 -14.64 10.22 33.37
C MET A 294 -14.06 9.51 32.15
N VAL A 295 -12.75 9.60 31.91
CA VAL A 295 -12.07 8.91 30.81
C VAL A 295 -11.41 7.65 31.34
N LEU A 296 -11.77 6.49 30.80
CA LEU A 296 -11.17 5.20 31.17
C LEU A 296 -9.78 5.04 30.55
N SER A 297 -8.93 4.30 31.26
CA SER A 297 -7.64 3.84 30.70
C SER A 297 -7.85 2.96 29.45
N VAL A 298 -6.79 2.78 28.65
CA VAL A 298 -6.84 1.90 27.47
C VAL A 298 -7.10 0.45 27.91
N GLU A 299 -6.52 0.03 29.04
CA GLU A 299 -6.66 -1.32 29.57
C GLU A 299 -8.10 -1.59 30.05
N ASP A 300 -8.70 -0.64 30.79
CA ASP A 300 -10.09 -0.75 31.23
C ASP A 300 -11.07 -0.71 30.04
N SER A 301 -10.78 0.13 29.07
CA SER A 301 -11.56 0.20 27.83
C SER A 301 -11.53 -1.12 27.05
N GLN A 302 -10.38 -1.82 27.00
CA GLN A 302 -10.26 -3.12 26.34
C GLN A 302 -11.10 -4.21 27.02
N GLN A 303 -11.31 -4.13 28.34
CA GLN A 303 -12.21 -5.06 29.03
C GLN A 303 -13.67 -4.85 28.63
N LEU A 304 -14.04 -3.61 28.31
CA LEU A 304 -15.39 -3.29 27.81
C LEU A 304 -15.56 -3.66 26.35
N TYR A 305 -14.50 -3.55 25.53
CA TYR A 305 -14.48 -3.83 24.09
C TYR A 305 -13.47 -4.93 23.72
N PRO A 306 -13.64 -6.17 24.22
CA PRO A 306 -12.67 -7.26 23.99
C PRO A 306 -12.58 -7.71 22.51
N HIS A 307 -13.61 -7.41 21.70
CA HIS A 307 -13.75 -7.86 20.33
C HIS A 307 -13.95 -6.68 19.35
N GLY A 308 -12.97 -5.76 19.31
CA GLY A 308 -13.00 -4.62 18.39
C GLY A 308 -13.99 -3.56 18.84
N LYS A 309 -14.98 -3.20 18.01
CA LYS A 309 -15.93 -2.10 18.26
C LYS A 309 -17.20 -2.49 19.04
N TYR A 310 -17.33 -3.75 19.40
CA TYR A 310 -18.55 -4.22 20.06
C TYR A 310 -18.38 -4.23 21.57
N LEU A 311 -19.27 -3.48 22.25
CA LEU A 311 -19.34 -3.49 23.71
C LEU A 311 -19.70 -4.90 24.17
N ASN A 312 -19.00 -5.38 25.20
CA ASN A 312 -19.32 -6.66 25.84
C ASN A 312 -20.77 -6.62 26.36
N GLY A 313 -21.59 -7.61 25.98
CA GLY A 313 -22.99 -7.68 26.35
C GLY A 313 -23.23 -7.68 27.87
N ASP A 314 -22.25 -8.23 28.61
CA ASP A 314 -22.29 -8.28 30.08
C ASP A 314 -21.68 -7.05 30.77
N ALA A 315 -21.15 -6.08 30.00
CA ALA A 315 -20.60 -4.86 30.56
C ALA A 315 -21.64 -4.13 31.44
N PRO A 316 -21.21 -3.54 32.57
CA PRO A 316 -22.12 -2.82 33.48
C PRO A 316 -22.52 -1.44 32.95
N VAL A 317 -22.20 -1.13 31.72
CA VAL A 317 -22.41 0.16 31.07
C VAL A 317 -23.25 0.01 29.78
N ILE A 318 -23.77 1.12 29.30
CA ILE A 318 -24.56 1.25 28.05
C ILE A 318 -23.98 2.41 27.23
N GLU A 319 -23.85 2.21 25.92
CA GLU A 319 -23.49 3.29 24.99
C GLU A 319 -24.64 4.28 24.87
N LEU A 320 -24.35 5.58 25.03
CA LEU A 320 -25.35 6.63 24.90
C LEU A 320 -25.98 6.74 23.52
N GLU A 321 -25.28 6.31 22.48
CA GLU A 321 -25.79 6.30 21.11
C GLU A 321 -26.71 5.11 20.79
N LYS A 322 -26.83 4.15 21.69
CA LYS A 322 -27.74 3.01 21.47
C LYS A 322 -29.21 3.42 21.70
N PRO A 323 -30.14 2.76 20.98
CA PRO A 323 -31.56 2.97 21.20
C PRO A 323 -31.98 2.67 22.64
N CYS A 324 -32.75 3.57 23.25
CA CYS A 324 -33.35 3.34 24.55
C CYS A 324 -34.56 2.40 24.43
N PRO A 325 -34.59 1.23 25.09
CA PRO A 325 -35.69 0.29 24.98
C PRO A 325 -36.99 0.83 25.59
N PHE A 326 -36.90 1.83 26.47
CA PHE A 326 -38.03 2.44 27.18
C PHE A 326 -38.63 3.67 26.47
N ALA A 327 -37.90 4.25 25.50
CA ALA A 327 -38.30 5.44 24.76
C ALA A 327 -38.23 5.18 23.24
N ARG A 328 -39.38 4.88 22.64
CA ARG A 328 -39.46 4.48 21.21
C ARG A 328 -38.83 5.54 20.28
N GLY A 329 -37.82 5.14 19.55
CA GLY A 329 -37.16 5.98 18.55
C GLY A 329 -36.12 6.97 19.10
N LYS A 330 -35.86 6.96 20.40
CA LYS A 330 -34.81 7.79 21.02
C LYS A 330 -33.60 6.96 21.40
N THR A 331 -32.42 7.61 21.36
CA THR A 331 -31.19 7.07 21.93
C THR A 331 -31.13 7.36 23.44
N TRP A 332 -30.24 6.66 24.15
CA TRP A 332 -30.00 6.97 25.56
C TRP A 332 -29.48 8.40 25.74
N ARG A 333 -28.72 8.95 24.80
CA ARG A 333 -28.26 10.34 24.81
C ARG A 333 -29.41 11.32 24.84
N GLU A 334 -30.39 11.11 23.98
CA GLU A 334 -31.59 11.96 23.91
C GLU A 334 -32.42 11.86 25.20
N VAL A 335 -32.59 10.66 25.74
CA VAL A 335 -33.32 10.44 26.99
C VAL A 335 -32.63 11.11 28.17
N VAL A 336 -31.30 10.94 28.31
CA VAL A 336 -30.53 11.59 29.37
C VAL A 336 -30.56 13.11 29.27
N SER A 337 -30.63 13.65 28.05
CA SER A 337 -30.70 15.10 27.82
C SER A 337 -32.02 15.74 28.29
N GLU A 338 -33.08 14.95 28.49
CA GLU A 338 -34.36 15.43 29.01
C GLU A 338 -34.30 15.76 30.54
N LEU A 339 -33.31 15.22 31.23
CA LEU A 339 -33.07 15.57 32.63
C LEU A 339 -32.40 16.94 32.78
N PRO A 340 -32.70 17.69 33.89
CA PRO A 340 -31.93 18.85 34.25
C PRO A 340 -30.44 18.54 34.36
N GLU A 341 -29.55 19.49 34.04
CA GLU A 341 -28.09 19.26 34.02
C GLU A 341 -27.53 18.68 35.33
N GLY A 342 -28.08 19.11 36.50
CA GLY A 342 -27.63 18.64 37.80
C GLY A 342 -28.10 17.21 38.15
N GLU A 343 -29.02 16.63 37.41
CA GLU A 343 -29.57 15.29 37.63
C GLU A 343 -29.11 14.27 36.59
N ARG A 344 -28.29 14.72 35.61
CA ARG A 344 -27.76 13.83 34.58
C ARG A 344 -26.68 12.91 35.14
N PRO A 345 -26.68 11.63 34.77
CA PRO A 345 -25.62 10.71 35.17
C PRO A 345 -24.25 11.13 34.65
N SER A 346 -23.20 10.75 35.37
CA SER A 346 -21.83 10.97 34.92
C SER A 346 -21.54 10.18 33.66
N VAL A 347 -21.01 10.84 32.64
CA VAL A 347 -20.63 10.20 31.37
C VAL A 347 -19.22 9.63 31.52
N ILE A 348 -19.09 8.36 31.16
CA ILE A 348 -17.82 7.64 31.08
C ILE A 348 -17.41 7.58 29.62
N VAL A 349 -16.16 7.89 29.30
CA VAL A 349 -15.60 7.79 27.94
C VAL A 349 -14.67 6.59 27.89
N ALA A 350 -14.94 5.68 26.96
CA ALA A 350 -14.09 4.52 26.68
C ALA A 350 -13.66 4.49 25.21
N VAL A 351 -12.56 3.80 24.95
CA VAL A 351 -11.99 3.63 23.59
C VAL A 351 -12.17 2.18 23.16
N ASP A 352 -12.80 1.95 22.00
CA ASP A 352 -12.94 0.60 21.44
C ASP A 352 -11.61 0.07 20.83
N GLY A 353 -11.59 -1.19 20.42
CA GLY A 353 -10.42 -1.82 19.81
C GLY A 353 -10.03 -1.24 18.43
N GLU A 354 -10.92 -0.48 17.78
CA GLU A 354 -10.65 0.25 16.54
C GLU A 354 -10.17 1.69 16.82
N GLY A 355 -10.24 2.12 18.10
CA GLY A 355 -9.79 3.44 18.54
C GLY A 355 -10.85 4.53 18.50
N ASN A 356 -12.14 4.18 18.38
CA ASN A 356 -13.23 5.14 18.46
C ASN A 356 -13.58 5.40 19.94
N LEU A 357 -14.00 6.64 20.24
CA LEU A 357 -14.49 7.00 21.57
C LEU A 357 -16.00 6.77 21.64
N HIS A 358 -16.41 6.18 22.77
CA HIS A 358 -17.81 5.94 23.08
C HIS A 358 -18.15 6.61 24.41
N ASP A 359 -19.23 7.39 24.43
CA ASP A 359 -19.82 7.93 25.63
C ASP A 359 -20.75 6.86 26.26
N LEU A 360 -20.51 6.51 27.50
CA LEU A 360 -21.18 5.45 28.24
C LEU A 360 -21.83 6.00 29.51
N ILE A 361 -22.88 5.31 29.98
CA ILE A 361 -23.45 5.47 31.33
C ILE A 361 -23.59 4.10 32.00
N GLY A 362 -23.57 4.03 33.32
CA GLY A 362 -23.82 2.80 34.03
C GLY A 362 -25.23 2.26 33.79
N LYS A 363 -25.39 0.93 33.71
CA LYS A 363 -26.73 0.28 33.54
C LYS A 363 -27.67 0.61 34.72
N LYS A 364 -27.13 0.75 35.93
CA LYS A 364 -27.88 1.12 37.11
C LYS A 364 -28.40 2.57 37.00
N GLU A 365 -27.55 3.48 36.62
CA GLU A 365 -27.88 4.88 36.42
C GLU A 365 -28.89 5.05 35.26
N ALA A 366 -28.73 4.29 34.16
CA ALA A 366 -29.70 4.26 33.08
C ALA A 366 -31.11 3.81 33.56
N GLY A 367 -31.17 2.83 34.48
CA GLY A 367 -32.42 2.41 35.10
C GLY A 367 -33.06 3.52 35.95
N GLU A 368 -32.24 4.27 36.69
CA GLU A 368 -32.69 5.42 37.51
C GLU A 368 -33.22 6.55 36.61
N VAL A 369 -32.55 6.84 35.50
CA VAL A 369 -33.02 7.79 34.47
C VAL A 369 -34.38 7.40 33.91
N ALA A 370 -34.54 6.12 33.53
CA ALA A 370 -35.83 5.62 33.02
C ALA A 370 -36.95 5.74 34.04
N HIS A 371 -36.67 5.49 35.32
CA HIS A 371 -37.62 5.63 36.41
C HIS A 371 -37.97 7.09 36.65
N THR A 372 -37.00 8.01 36.69
CA THR A 372 -37.23 9.43 36.92
C THR A 372 -38.10 10.07 35.84
N LEU A 373 -37.95 9.63 34.58
CA LEU A 373 -38.71 10.12 33.47
C LEU A 373 -40.04 9.36 33.24
N ASP A 374 -40.43 8.49 34.19
CA ASP A 374 -41.65 7.66 34.12
C ASP A 374 -41.79 6.91 32.76
N LEU A 375 -40.66 6.47 32.25
CA LEU A 375 -40.62 5.70 30.98
C LEU A 375 -41.15 4.29 31.29
N ALA A 376 -42.27 3.92 30.69
CA ALA A 376 -42.91 2.64 30.91
C ALA A 376 -41.95 1.49 30.64
N THR A 377 -41.66 0.68 31.68
CA THR A 377 -41.01 -0.62 31.48
C THR A 377 -41.84 -1.41 30.47
N PRO A 378 -41.23 -1.97 29.40
CA PRO A 378 -41.97 -2.86 28.48
C PRO A 378 -42.55 -3.97 29.32
N GLY A 379 -43.89 -4.08 29.36
CA GLY A 379 -44.63 -4.93 30.26
C GLY A 379 -44.06 -6.33 30.32
N GLU A 380 -43.79 -6.80 31.54
CA GLU A 380 -43.82 -8.22 31.84
C GLU A 380 -45.25 -8.70 31.61
N THR A 381 -45.52 -9.14 30.38
CA THR A 381 -46.68 -10.01 30.18
C THR A 381 -46.35 -11.29 30.97
N ARG A 382 -47.03 -11.43 32.12
CA ARG A 382 -47.11 -12.71 32.84
C ARG A 382 -47.72 -13.74 31.90
N GLY A 383 -46.90 -14.36 31.08
CA GLY A 383 -47.21 -15.58 30.35
C GLY A 383 -46.52 -16.73 31.06
N ASP A 384 -47.25 -17.77 31.38
CA ASP A 384 -46.77 -18.99 32.02
C ASP A 384 -45.48 -19.51 31.36
N LEU A 385 -44.39 -19.48 32.13
CA LEU A 385 -43.10 -19.97 31.67
C LEU A 385 -43.14 -21.50 31.61
N SER A 386 -42.81 -22.07 30.46
CA SER A 386 -42.59 -23.52 30.34
C SER A 386 -41.46 -24.03 31.27
N PRO A 387 -41.51 -25.26 31.73
CA PRO A 387 -40.44 -25.84 32.61
C PRO A 387 -39.02 -25.70 32.05
N ALA A 388 -38.87 -25.72 30.72
CA ALA A 388 -37.58 -25.50 30.05
C ALA A 388 -37.06 -24.07 30.20
N ALA A 389 -37.96 -23.06 30.17
CA ALA A 389 -37.60 -21.66 30.37
C ALA A 389 -37.23 -21.36 31.82
N VAL A 390 -37.78 -22.09 32.79
CA VAL A 390 -37.41 -22.01 34.21
C VAL A 390 -35.99 -22.56 34.42
N GLN A 391 -35.67 -23.69 33.79
CA GLN A 391 -34.36 -24.32 33.89
C GLN A 391 -33.25 -23.45 33.20
N GLN A 392 -33.57 -22.81 32.10
CA GLN A 392 -32.69 -21.88 31.41
C GLN A 392 -32.45 -20.60 32.22
N ARG A 393 -33.47 -20.07 32.93
CA ARG A 393 -33.32 -18.98 33.90
C ARG A 393 -32.48 -19.35 35.11
N GLN A 394 -32.56 -20.60 35.59
CA GLN A 394 -31.74 -21.11 36.69
C GLN A 394 -30.24 -21.13 36.27
N GLN A 395 -29.94 -21.67 35.10
CA GLN A 395 -28.59 -21.72 34.56
C GLN A 395 -28.02 -20.29 34.30
N MET A 396 -28.86 -19.36 33.84
CA MET A 396 -28.46 -17.94 33.73
C MET A 396 -28.25 -17.27 35.08
N ARG A 397 -28.96 -17.67 36.13
CA ARG A 397 -28.75 -17.16 37.50
C ARG A 397 -27.43 -17.62 38.08
N ASP A 398 -27.11 -18.92 37.92
CA ASP A 398 -25.86 -19.50 38.41
C ASP A 398 -24.63 -18.92 37.63
N SER A 399 -24.78 -18.66 36.34
CA SER A 399 -23.79 -17.93 35.55
C SER A 399 -23.64 -16.46 35.97
N ARG A 400 -24.76 -15.79 36.38
CA ARG A 400 -24.74 -14.43 36.88
C ARG A 400 -24.04 -14.31 38.25
N GLU A 401 -24.27 -15.24 39.17
CA GLU A 401 -23.58 -15.24 40.47
C GLU A 401 -22.07 -15.43 40.34
N GLN A 402 -21.65 -16.21 39.39
CA GLN A 402 -20.23 -16.37 39.07
C GLN A 402 -19.63 -15.11 38.46
N HIS A 403 -20.42 -14.39 37.66
CA HIS A 403 -20.04 -13.15 36.99
C HIS A 403 -20.07 -11.93 37.94
N GLU A 404 -21.00 -11.85 38.91
CA GLU A 404 -21.04 -10.81 39.95
C GLU A 404 -19.77 -10.79 40.82
N ARG A 405 -19.11 -11.93 41.01
CA ARG A 405 -17.79 -12.00 41.64
C ARG A 405 -16.70 -11.31 40.84
N THR A 406 -16.79 -11.37 39.53
CA THR A 406 -15.84 -10.71 38.62
C THR A 406 -16.13 -9.21 38.54
N ILE A 407 -17.41 -8.81 38.54
CA ILE A 407 -17.84 -7.40 38.55
C ILE A 407 -17.46 -6.70 39.88
N ARG A 408 -17.57 -7.38 41.02
CA ARG A 408 -17.09 -6.82 42.31
C ARG A 408 -15.59 -6.54 42.33
N ALA A 409 -14.80 -7.28 41.54
CA ALA A 409 -13.38 -6.99 41.41
C ALA A 409 -13.13 -5.72 40.58
N VAL A 410 -13.95 -5.49 39.54
CA VAL A 410 -13.89 -4.26 38.71
C VAL A 410 -14.44 -3.05 39.50
N ASP A 411 -15.55 -3.20 40.22
CA ASP A 411 -16.11 -2.16 41.10
C ASP A 411 -15.12 -1.78 42.22
N LEU A 412 -14.40 -2.74 42.82
CA LEU A 412 -13.32 -2.48 43.74
C LEU A 412 -12.15 -1.72 43.14
N ALA A 413 -11.80 -2.03 41.88
CA ALA A 413 -10.77 -1.30 41.16
C ALA A 413 -11.20 0.14 40.83
N ILE A 414 -12.46 0.34 40.42
CA ILE A 414 -13.03 1.67 40.15
C ILE A 414 -13.12 2.47 41.43
N THR A 415 -13.56 1.86 42.54
CA THR A 415 -13.67 2.52 43.86
C THR A 415 -12.29 2.87 44.43
N ALA A 416 -11.29 2.01 44.24
CA ALA A 416 -9.91 2.27 44.64
C ALA A 416 -9.26 3.45 43.90
N VAL A 417 -9.66 3.68 42.64
CA VAL A 417 -9.20 4.86 41.87
C VAL A 417 -9.87 6.16 42.32
N ILE A 418 -11.11 6.08 42.84
CA ILE A 418 -11.85 7.24 43.37
C ILE A 418 -11.31 7.66 44.74
N ASP A 419 -10.86 6.71 45.58
CA ASP A 419 -10.36 6.97 46.93
C ASP A 419 -8.90 7.49 46.99
N VAL A 420 -8.18 7.56 45.89
CA VAL A 420 -6.78 8.04 45.83
C VAL A 420 -6.68 9.53 45.44
N ARG A 421 -7.72 10.33 45.52
CA ARG A 421 -7.56 11.80 45.44
C ARG A 421 -7.22 12.38 46.82
N PRO A 422 -6.00 12.90 47.05
CA PRO A 422 -5.71 13.64 48.25
C PRO A 422 -6.52 14.94 48.23
N ASN A 423 -7.22 15.22 49.34
CA ASN A 423 -7.71 16.55 49.67
C ASN A 423 -6.54 17.55 49.61
N ASN A 424 -6.57 18.45 48.61
CA ASN A 424 -6.06 19.82 48.74
C ASN A 424 -6.62 20.65 47.57
#